data_2922dd7cb94f07eac3144ae419f4915d
#
_entry.id   2922dd7cb94f07eac3144ae419f4915d
#
_cell.length_a   1.000
_cell.length_b   1.000
_cell.length_c   1.000
_cell.angle_alpha   90.00
_cell.angle_beta   90.00
_cell.angle_gamma   90.00
#
_symmetry.space_group_name_H-M   'P 1'
#
loop_
_entity.id
_entity.type
_entity.pdbx_description
1 polymer ?
#
loop_
_entity_poly.entity_id
_entity_poly.type
_entity_poly.pdbx_seq_one_letter_code
_entity_poly.pdbx_strand_id
1 'polypeptide(L)'
;MFTAAGFAKALAYWKLFLQGVVCTVCLSFLTVLFGFLLALLITGMRMSDFRPFRALALTRDGHERDEGFLAKLSRFNPIRFIASVYVELFRATPMVVQIMLVYYGLFNGVKVLPGFMLFGFIRFERFFPGVVALALNSGAYLSEII
;
A
#
# COMPACT_ATOMS: atom_id res chain seq x y z
N MET A 1 17.50 -36.08 4.50
CA MET A 1 16.97 -37.45 4.45
C MET A 1 15.55 -37.40 5.02
N PHE A 2 14.56 -37.52 4.17
CA PHE A 2 13.13 -37.48 4.60
C PHE A 2 12.81 -38.84 5.19
N THR A 3 12.68 -38.90 6.51
CA THR A 3 12.28 -40.14 7.21
C THR A 3 10.79 -40.13 7.46
N ALA A 4 10.13 -41.29 7.36
CA ALA A 4 8.69 -41.46 7.64
C ALA A 4 8.30 -40.96 9.04
N ALA A 5 9.20 -41.07 10.01
CA ALA A 5 9.04 -40.50 11.36
C ALA A 5 9.00 -38.97 11.38
N GLY A 6 9.73 -38.29 10.48
CA GLY A 6 9.66 -36.82 10.34
C GLY A 6 8.33 -36.37 9.76
N PHE A 7 7.79 -37.11 8.81
CA PHE A 7 6.51 -36.83 8.18
C PHE A 7 5.33 -37.03 9.17
N ALA A 8 5.38 -38.10 9.98
CA ALA A 8 4.40 -38.35 11.03
C ALA A 8 4.39 -37.24 12.11
N LYS A 9 5.58 -36.73 12.49
CA LYS A 9 5.70 -35.58 13.39
C LYS A 9 5.10 -34.31 12.79
N ALA A 10 5.34 -34.03 11.51
CA ALA A 10 4.76 -32.88 10.82
C ALA A 10 3.21 -32.97 10.78
N LEU A 11 2.67 -34.15 10.50
CA LEU A 11 1.23 -34.40 10.54
C LEU A 11 0.61 -34.22 11.94
N ALA A 12 1.35 -34.44 13.01
CA ALA A 12 0.86 -34.19 14.37
C ALA A 12 0.55 -32.71 14.64
N TYR A 13 1.20 -31.79 13.88
CA TYR A 13 1.00 -30.34 13.98
C TYR A 13 0.01 -29.78 12.96
N TRP A 14 -0.83 -30.61 12.34
CA TRP A 14 -1.77 -30.20 11.29
C TRP A 14 -2.67 -29.00 11.68
N LYS A 15 -3.03 -28.86 12.97
CA LYS A 15 -3.81 -27.73 13.49
C LYS A 15 -3.06 -26.39 13.30
N LEU A 16 -1.75 -26.38 13.54
CA LEU A 16 -0.92 -25.18 13.33
C LEU A 16 -0.83 -24.82 11.85
N PHE A 17 -0.73 -25.81 10.97
CA PHE A 17 -0.77 -25.58 9.53
C PHE A 17 -2.09 -24.98 9.08
N LEU A 18 -3.22 -25.51 9.55
CA LEU A 18 -4.54 -24.94 9.24
C LEU A 18 -4.69 -23.50 9.76
N GLN A 19 -4.22 -23.21 10.96
CA GLN A 19 -4.22 -21.85 11.49
C GLN A 19 -3.39 -20.91 10.62
N GLY A 20 -2.22 -21.35 10.14
CA GLY A 20 -1.39 -20.60 9.22
C GLY A 20 -2.09 -20.34 7.88
N VAL A 21 -2.76 -21.37 7.32
CA VAL A 21 -3.53 -21.24 6.08
C VAL A 21 -4.65 -20.22 6.22
N VAL A 22 -5.44 -20.30 7.28
CA VAL A 22 -6.53 -19.35 7.57
C VAL A 22 -5.98 -17.93 7.71
N CYS A 23 -4.89 -17.77 8.45
CA CYS A 23 -4.22 -16.46 8.61
C CYS A 23 -3.79 -15.90 7.26
N THR A 24 -3.16 -16.70 6.41
CA THR A 24 -2.70 -16.28 5.07
C THR A 24 -3.88 -15.93 4.16
N VAL A 25 -4.95 -16.72 4.15
CA VAL A 25 -6.15 -16.45 3.35
C VAL A 25 -6.82 -15.14 3.78
N CYS A 26 -7.00 -14.94 5.08
CA CYS A 26 -7.56 -13.70 5.62
C CYS A 26 -6.69 -12.49 5.28
N LEU A 27 -5.37 -12.62 5.43
CA LEU A 27 -4.42 -11.57 5.11
C LEU A 27 -4.45 -11.23 3.63
N SER A 28 -4.45 -12.24 2.76
CA SER A 28 -4.53 -12.05 1.30
C SER A 28 -5.82 -11.38 0.88
N PHE A 29 -6.95 -11.82 1.40
CA PHE A 29 -8.26 -11.25 1.09
C PHE A 29 -8.33 -9.76 1.47
N LEU A 30 -7.95 -9.43 2.69
CA LEU A 30 -7.94 -8.03 3.16
C LEU A 30 -6.94 -7.18 2.37
N THR A 31 -5.76 -7.72 2.08
CA THR A 31 -4.75 -7.03 1.29
C THR A 31 -5.26 -6.69 -0.12
N VAL A 32 -5.89 -7.65 -0.79
CA VAL A 32 -6.45 -7.42 -2.13
C VAL A 32 -7.59 -6.39 -2.08
N LEU A 33 -8.48 -6.51 -1.10
CA LEU A 33 -9.60 -5.59 -0.95
C LEU A 33 -9.12 -4.14 -0.71
N PHE A 34 -8.27 -3.93 0.28
CA PHE A 34 -7.76 -2.59 0.60
C PHE A 34 -6.79 -2.08 -0.46
N GLY A 35 -5.97 -2.95 -1.03
CA GLY A 35 -5.06 -2.62 -2.13
C GLY A 35 -5.83 -2.16 -3.37
N PHE A 36 -6.93 -2.83 -3.71
CA PHE A 36 -7.79 -2.45 -4.83
C PHE A 36 -8.46 -1.09 -4.61
N LEU A 37 -9.03 -0.86 -3.42
CA LEU A 37 -9.62 0.44 -3.08
C LEU A 37 -8.59 1.57 -3.15
N LEU A 38 -7.37 1.32 -2.66
CA LEU A 38 -6.25 2.25 -2.75
C LEU A 38 -5.84 2.50 -4.20
N ALA A 39 -5.78 1.47 -5.03
CA ALA A 39 -5.46 1.58 -6.45
C ALA A 39 -6.46 2.47 -7.18
N LEU A 40 -7.77 2.28 -6.94
CA LEU A 40 -8.81 3.15 -7.51
C LEU A 40 -8.64 4.61 -7.10
N LEU A 41 -8.32 4.85 -5.82
CA LEU A 41 -8.08 6.21 -5.32
C LEU A 41 -6.86 6.84 -6.01
N ILE A 42 -5.74 6.12 -6.09
CA ILE A 42 -4.51 6.61 -6.72
C ILE A 42 -4.71 6.86 -8.20
N THR A 43 -5.40 5.95 -8.91
CA THR A 43 -5.75 6.13 -10.33
C THR A 43 -6.62 7.36 -10.51
N GLY A 44 -7.64 7.55 -9.67
CA GLY A 44 -8.46 8.77 -9.68
C GLY A 44 -7.65 10.04 -9.43
N MET A 45 -6.67 10.01 -8.53
CA MET A 45 -5.76 11.13 -8.30
C MET A 45 -4.87 11.41 -9.52
N ARG A 46 -4.41 10.38 -10.22
CA ARG A 46 -3.60 10.52 -11.45
C ARG A 46 -4.41 11.06 -12.63
N MET A 47 -5.71 10.77 -12.68
CA MET A 47 -6.62 11.30 -13.71
C MET A 47 -7.14 12.70 -13.40
N SER A 48 -6.90 13.22 -12.19
CA SER A 48 -7.37 14.53 -11.78
C SER A 48 -6.68 15.65 -12.57
N ASP A 49 -7.47 16.57 -13.11
CA ASP A 49 -7.00 17.81 -13.79
C ASP A 49 -6.93 19.01 -12.83
N PHE A 50 -6.76 18.75 -11.54
CA PHE A 50 -6.66 19.81 -10.55
C PHE A 50 -5.39 20.62 -10.70
N ARG A 51 -5.52 21.85 -11.25
CA ARG A 51 -4.41 22.80 -11.52
C ARG A 51 -4.65 24.08 -10.73
N PRO A 52 -4.31 24.13 -9.44
CA PRO A 52 -4.59 25.29 -8.60
C PRO A 52 -3.87 26.58 -9.04
N PHE A 53 -2.74 26.42 -9.73
CA PHE A 53 -1.91 27.54 -10.19
C PHE A 53 -2.24 28.03 -11.60
N ARG A 54 -3.29 27.51 -12.23
CA ARG A 54 -3.67 27.92 -13.59
C ARG A 54 -3.98 29.41 -13.68
N ALA A 55 -4.61 29.97 -12.64
CA ALA A 55 -4.95 31.39 -12.58
C ALA A 55 -3.72 32.31 -12.59
N LEU A 56 -2.54 31.82 -12.11
CA LEU A 56 -1.29 32.60 -12.09
C LEU A 56 -0.64 32.75 -13.48
N ALA A 57 -0.97 31.90 -14.41
CA ALA A 57 -0.41 31.93 -15.77
C ALA A 57 -1.34 32.59 -16.79
N LEU A 58 -2.58 32.96 -16.41
CA LEU A 58 -3.47 33.69 -17.25
C LEU A 58 -2.96 35.13 -17.43
N THR A 59 -2.78 35.55 -18.67
CA THR A 59 -2.51 36.93 -19.02
C THR A 59 -3.79 37.73 -18.89
N ARG A 60 -3.69 39.07 -18.81
CA ARG A 60 -4.83 40.01 -18.73
C ARG A 60 -5.89 39.81 -19.84
N ASP A 61 -5.47 39.25 -20.97
CA ASP A 61 -6.31 38.93 -22.13
C ASP A 61 -6.87 37.48 -22.11
N GLY A 62 -6.73 36.72 -20.99
CA GLY A 62 -7.26 35.39 -20.84
C GLY A 62 -6.49 34.28 -21.55
N HIS A 63 -5.37 34.58 -22.19
CA HIS A 63 -4.54 33.60 -22.87
C HIS A 63 -3.47 33.02 -21.90
N GLU A 64 -3.21 31.71 -21.97
CA GLU A 64 -2.13 31.10 -21.21
C GLU A 64 -0.75 31.53 -21.80
N ARG A 65 0.19 31.90 -20.94
CA ARG A 65 1.57 32.13 -21.35
C ARG A 65 2.21 30.83 -21.79
N ASP A 66 2.71 30.78 -23.03
CA ASP A 66 3.31 29.56 -23.59
C ASP A 66 4.71 29.27 -23.06
N GLU A 67 5.44 30.29 -22.57
CA GLU A 67 6.81 30.12 -22.09
C GLU A 67 7.05 30.77 -20.74
N GLY A 68 7.95 30.17 -19.96
CA GLY A 68 8.41 30.68 -18.69
C GLY A 68 8.09 29.79 -17.47
N PHE A 69 8.67 30.16 -16.33
CA PHE A 69 8.50 29.47 -15.06
C PHE A 69 7.01 29.41 -14.59
N LEU A 70 6.27 30.47 -14.80
CA LEU A 70 4.85 30.58 -14.45
C LEU A 70 3.98 29.66 -15.30
N ALA A 71 4.28 29.49 -16.57
CA ALA A 71 3.60 28.55 -17.46
C ALA A 71 3.85 27.09 -17.02
N LYS A 72 5.07 26.79 -16.60
CA LYS A 72 5.41 25.47 -16.06
C LYS A 72 4.72 25.19 -14.73
N LEU A 73 4.59 26.21 -13.87
CA LEU A 73 3.91 26.13 -12.59
C LEU A 73 2.39 25.97 -12.76
N SER A 74 1.77 26.63 -13.76
CA SER A 74 0.34 26.51 -14.05
C SER A 74 -0.07 25.12 -14.52
N ARG A 75 0.84 24.43 -15.20
CA ARG A 75 0.66 23.04 -15.67
C ARG A 75 0.92 22.00 -14.58
N PHE A 76 1.47 22.41 -13.43
CA PHE A 76 1.78 21.51 -12.32
C PHE A 76 0.51 21.07 -11.62
N ASN A 77 0.29 19.75 -11.56
CA ASN A 77 -0.79 19.12 -10.83
C ASN A 77 -0.23 18.44 -9.57
N PRO A 78 -0.40 19.05 -8.38
CA PRO A 78 0.16 18.52 -7.15
C PRO A 78 -0.43 17.16 -6.77
N ILE A 79 -1.72 16.93 -7.07
CA ILE A 79 -2.40 15.65 -6.77
C ILE A 79 -1.77 14.52 -7.60
N ARG A 80 -1.60 14.75 -8.89
CA ARG A 80 -0.95 13.79 -9.80
C ARG A 80 0.51 13.54 -9.40
N PHE A 81 1.21 14.59 -8.97
CA PHE A 81 2.60 14.48 -8.53
C PHE A 81 2.72 13.59 -7.28
N ILE A 82 1.88 13.82 -6.26
CA ILE A 82 1.85 12.99 -5.03
C ILE A 82 1.55 11.54 -5.36
N ALA A 83 0.56 11.29 -6.21
CA ALA A 83 0.20 9.94 -6.63
C ALA A 83 1.36 9.25 -7.37
N SER A 84 2.07 9.96 -8.25
CA SER A 84 3.23 9.41 -8.97
C SER A 84 4.40 9.10 -8.04
N VAL A 85 4.73 10.02 -7.13
CA VAL A 85 5.78 9.81 -6.12
C VAL A 85 5.47 8.60 -5.24
N TYR A 86 4.20 8.44 -4.81
CA TYR A 86 3.78 7.27 -4.06
C TYR A 86 4.05 5.97 -4.83
N VAL A 87 3.59 5.89 -6.08
CA VAL A 87 3.74 4.68 -6.88
C VAL A 87 5.21 4.36 -7.13
N GLU A 88 6.02 5.34 -7.50
CA GLU A 88 7.45 5.17 -7.72
C GLU A 88 8.18 4.72 -6.45
N LEU A 89 7.88 5.33 -5.29
CA LEU A 89 8.48 4.98 -4.01
C LEU A 89 8.21 3.52 -3.63
N PHE A 90 6.94 3.09 -3.73
CA PHE A 90 6.54 1.73 -3.36
C PHE A 90 7.04 0.67 -4.35
N ARG A 91 7.25 1.02 -5.62
CA ARG A 91 7.81 0.11 -6.62
C ARG A 91 9.34 0.05 -6.61
N ALA A 92 9.99 1.16 -6.25
CA ALA A 92 11.45 1.22 -6.17
C ALA A 92 12.01 0.55 -4.91
N THR A 93 11.21 0.38 -3.86
CA THR A 93 11.65 -0.20 -2.60
C THR A 93 11.28 -1.69 -2.47
N PRO A 94 12.18 -2.54 -1.95
CA PRO A 94 11.86 -3.94 -1.70
C PRO A 94 10.72 -4.09 -0.69
N MET A 95 9.78 -4.99 -0.97
CA MET A 95 8.59 -5.25 -0.14
C MET A 95 8.94 -5.54 1.33
N VAL A 96 10.04 -6.25 1.58
CA VAL A 96 10.49 -6.57 2.95
C VAL A 96 10.83 -5.29 3.72
N VAL A 97 11.48 -4.33 3.07
CA VAL A 97 11.81 -3.02 3.67
C VAL A 97 10.54 -2.25 4.01
N GLN A 98 9.53 -2.29 3.15
CA GLN A 98 8.23 -1.65 3.39
C GLN A 98 7.52 -2.24 4.61
N ILE A 99 7.50 -3.58 4.72
CA ILE A 99 6.93 -4.26 5.89
C ILE A 99 7.67 -3.84 7.17
N MET A 100 9.00 -3.79 7.14
CA MET A 100 9.80 -3.34 8.28
C MET A 100 9.53 -1.89 8.66
N LEU A 101 9.44 -0.99 7.68
CA LEU A 101 9.11 0.43 7.90
C LEU A 101 7.71 0.60 8.51
N VAL A 102 6.72 -0.11 7.99
CA VAL A 102 5.36 -0.05 8.54
C VAL A 102 5.33 -0.61 9.95
N TYR A 103 5.94 -1.79 10.15
CA TYR A 103 5.89 -2.48 11.43
C TYR A 103 6.63 -1.73 12.54
N TYR A 104 7.87 -1.31 12.29
CA TYR A 104 8.72 -0.65 13.29
C TYR A 104 8.60 0.87 13.27
N GLY A 105 8.46 1.48 12.09
CA GLY A 105 8.38 2.92 11.94
C GLY A 105 6.99 3.46 12.30
N LEU A 106 5.95 2.94 11.66
CA LEU A 106 4.60 3.47 11.83
C LEU A 106 3.93 2.94 13.11
N PHE A 107 4.05 1.66 13.42
CA PHE A 107 3.41 1.02 14.56
C PHE A 107 4.34 0.78 15.76
N ASN A 108 5.56 1.31 15.72
CA ASN A 108 6.55 1.25 16.81
C ASN A 108 6.68 -0.16 17.43
N GLY A 109 6.86 -1.16 16.58
CA GLY A 109 6.97 -2.55 17.02
C GLY A 109 5.72 -3.05 17.76
N VAL A 110 4.53 -2.64 17.30
CA VAL A 110 3.23 -3.14 17.82
C VAL A 110 2.75 -2.51 19.14
N LYS A 111 3.52 -1.62 19.75
CA LYS A 111 3.14 -0.97 21.02
C LYS A 111 1.92 -0.06 20.92
N VAL A 112 1.56 0.39 19.71
CA VAL A 112 0.46 1.34 19.47
C VAL A 112 -0.89 0.62 19.31
N LEU A 113 -0.88 -0.68 18.97
CA LEU A 113 -2.10 -1.42 18.68
C LEU A 113 -2.63 -2.19 19.89
N PRO A 114 -3.96 -2.31 20.02
CA PRO A 114 -4.55 -3.11 21.09
C PRO A 114 -4.23 -4.60 20.92
N GLY A 115 -3.75 -5.23 21.98
CA GLY A 115 -3.38 -6.64 21.99
C GLY A 115 -4.59 -7.55 22.17
N PHE A 116 -5.36 -7.79 21.12
CA PHE A 116 -6.43 -8.79 21.14
C PHE A 116 -6.20 -9.89 20.08
N MET A 117 -6.84 -11.04 20.30
CA MET A 117 -6.74 -12.18 19.38
C MET A 117 -7.97 -12.26 18.48
N LEU A 118 -7.74 -12.20 17.17
CA LEU A 118 -8.75 -12.54 16.17
C LEU A 118 -8.83 -14.07 16.04
N PHE A 119 -10.05 -14.60 16.05
CA PHE A 119 -10.31 -16.05 15.96
C PHE A 119 -9.55 -16.92 17.00
N GLY A 120 -9.07 -16.30 18.10
CA GLY A 120 -8.37 -17.02 19.17
C GLY A 120 -6.92 -17.42 18.89
N PHE A 121 -6.40 -17.19 17.66
CA PHE A 121 -5.02 -17.57 17.30
C PHE A 121 -4.27 -16.49 16.51
N ILE A 122 -4.94 -15.52 15.88
CA ILE A 122 -4.30 -14.43 15.13
C ILE A 122 -4.15 -13.22 16.06
N ARG A 123 -2.93 -12.80 16.33
CA ARG A 123 -2.66 -11.58 17.09
C ARG A 123 -2.87 -10.37 16.21
N PHE A 124 -3.88 -9.56 16.49
CA PHE A 124 -4.24 -8.36 15.72
C PHE A 124 -3.08 -7.39 15.57
N GLU A 125 -2.35 -7.17 16.65
CA GLU A 125 -1.19 -6.27 16.68
C GLU A 125 -0.10 -6.61 15.65
N ARG A 126 0.03 -7.89 15.24
CA ARG A 126 0.99 -8.32 14.22
C ARG A 126 0.37 -8.45 12.84
N PHE A 127 -0.90 -8.79 12.79
CA PHE A 127 -1.64 -8.99 11.56
C PHE A 127 -1.94 -7.68 10.84
N PHE A 128 -2.40 -6.67 11.59
CA PHE A 128 -2.82 -5.40 11.03
C PHE A 128 -1.70 -4.62 10.30
N PRO A 129 -0.47 -4.46 10.87
CA PRO A 129 0.63 -3.84 10.14
C PRO A 129 1.00 -4.59 8.85
N GLY A 130 0.87 -5.92 8.86
CA GLY A 130 1.06 -6.75 7.67
C GLY A 130 0.05 -6.42 6.57
N VAL A 131 -1.24 -6.34 6.93
CA VAL A 131 -2.30 -5.93 5.98
C VAL A 131 -2.02 -4.55 5.40
N VAL A 132 -1.66 -3.58 6.25
CA VAL A 132 -1.37 -2.20 5.82
C VAL A 132 -0.19 -2.17 4.86
N ALA A 133 0.94 -2.79 5.20
CA ALA A 133 2.13 -2.81 4.34
C ALA A 133 1.85 -3.45 2.98
N LEU A 134 1.18 -4.60 2.99
CA LEU A 134 0.84 -5.32 1.77
C LEU A 134 -0.21 -4.59 0.92
N ALA A 135 -1.19 -3.94 1.55
CA ALA A 135 -2.19 -3.15 0.83
C ALA A 135 -1.58 -1.91 0.17
N LEU A 136 -0.67 -1.22 0.85
CA LEU A 136 0.07 -0.09 0.27
C LEU A 136 0.89 -0.55 -0.94
N ASN A 137 1.61 -1.65 -0.83
CA ASN A 137 2.37 -2.20 -1.95
C ASN A 137 1.46 -2.61 -3.11
N SER A 138 0.42 -3.42 -2.85
CA SER A 138 -0.53 -3.89 -3.87
C SER A 138 -1.26 -2.73 -4.54
N GLY A 139 -1.63 -1.67 -3.79
CA GLY A 139 -2.27 -0.48 -4.32
C GLY A 139 -1.40 0.25 -5.34
N ALA A 140 -0.08 0.34 -5.10
CA ALA A 140 0.85 0.95 -6.03
C ALA A 140 0.93 0.17 -7.35
N TYR A 141 1.06 -1.15 -7.29
CA TYR A 141 1.11 -1.99 -8.49
C TYR A 141 -0.22 -2.02 -9.26
N LEU A 142 -1.34 -2.20 -8.56
CA LEU A 142 -2.66 -2.24 -9.19
C LEU A 142 -3.05 -0.91 -9.84
N SER A 143 -2.65 0.22 -9.26
CA SER A 143 -2.94 1.55 -9.83
C SER A 143 -2.29 1.82 -11.20
N GLU A 144 -1.36 0.99 -11.64
CA GLU A 144 -0.78 1.07 -12.98
C GLU A 144 -1.44 0.14 -14.00
N ILE A 145 -2.20 -0.84 -13.52
CA ILE A 145 -2.90 -1.79 -14.38
C ILE A 145 -4.31 -1.30 -14.71
N ILE A 146 -4.90 -0.48 -13.83
CA ILE A 146 -6.23 0.11 -13.99
C ILE A 146 -6.15 1.37 -14.86
#